data_94206471fa25f43200083e019ea5e2c8
#
_entry.id   94206471fa25f43200083e019ea5e2c8
#
_cell.length_a   1.000
_cell.length_b   1.000
_cell.length_c   1.000
_cell.angle_alpha   90.00
_cell.angle_beta   90.00
_cell.angle_gamma   90.00
#
_symmetry.space_group_name_H-M   'P 1'
#
loop_
_entity.id
_entity.type
_entity.pdbx_description
1 polymer ?
#
loop_
_entity_poly.entity_id
_entity_poly.type
_entity_poly.pdbx_seq_one_letter_code
_entity_poly.pdbx_strand_id
1 'polypeptide(L)'
;MKALTTKQWALRPLLLATALFSVSGLLAAQAEDLNQPIGKGAYELAVSQKDNALFLATAQNADGKGGTVFRLDPQDLAVKQSINTELKTFGAAINPQTNILYFGNTVNGSLTSVDASSGKVLNTLVLDSRKRGENVRPLQPRQVAVDAKTDRVYVTGLGPESVVWVVDGKTLQLISTVTNTGKMGTGLAVDSDAQKIYVTNSDGELVTINTRTNAIEKKQKIDAEKEHFFLNIALDTKGQRAFLSDSKQPQVLVVDLRDQKVIHKIDVPESLAVLFNADRDELYVTHRKAGEVSIIDASSYKVKRTVKTPGLPNSLALSADGKALFVSVKQPGSRKEPPKNPDSVMRIAL
;
A
#
# COMPACT_ATOMS: atom_id res chain seq x y z
N MET A 1 -99.77 1.22 43.91
CA MET A 1 -99.39 0.53 42.69
C MET A 1 -97.97 0.86 42.42
N LYS A 2 -97.13 -0.15 42.36
CA LYS A 2 -95.72 -0.04 42.48
C LYS A 2 -95.05 0.28 41.17
N ALA A 3 -94.18 1.33 41.15
CA ALA A 3 -93.32 1.68 40.03
C ALA A 3 -92.05 0.86 40.02
N LEU A 4 -91.66 0.27 38.93
CA LEU A 4 -90.40 -0.45 38.76
C LEU A 4 -89.39 0.52 38.19
N THR A 5 -88.26 0.64 38.89
CA THR A 5 -87.07 1.44 38.56
C THR A 5 -86.16 0.57 37.74
N THR A 6 -85.84 0.94 36.49
CA THR A 6 -84.81 0.34 35.64
C THR A 6 -83.48 0.95 35.90
N LYS A 7 -82.51 0.12 36.33
CA LYS A 7 -81.08 0.49 36.46
C LYS A 7 -80.43 0.45 35.08
N GLN A 8 -79.90 1.59 34.63
CA GLN A 8 -79.05 1.70 33.46
C GLN A 8 -77.60 1.33 33.87
N TRP A 9 -77.03 0.38 33.17
CA TRP A 9 -75.64 0.04 33.28
C TRP A 9 -74.87 0.86 32.24
N ALA A 10 -73.97 1.74 32.68
CA ALA A 10 -73.05 2.48 31.81
C ALA A 10 -71.83 1.61 31.49
N LEU A 11 -71.73 1.26 30.20
CA LEU A 11 -70.52 0.66 29.63
C LEU A 11 -69.42 1.73 29.49
N ARG A 12 -68.33 1.55 30.20
CA ARG A 12 -67.10 2.35 30.03
C ARG A 12 -66.33 1.75 28.82
N PRO A 13 -65.88 2.53 27.84
CA PRO A 13 -64.98 2.02 26.79
C PRO A 13 -63.57 1.87 27.34
N LEU A 14 -63.00 0.70 27.21
CA LEU A 14 -61.60 0.37 27.49
C LEU A 14 -60.73 0.92 26.32
N LEU A 15 -60.01 2.02 26.58
CA LEU A 15 -59.04 2.54 25.65
C LEU A 15 -57.79 1.62 25.65
N LEU A 16 -57.65 0.78 24.63
CA LEU A 16 -56.40 0.07 24.31
C LEU A 16 -55.41 1.07 23.77
N ALA A 17 -54.42 1.48 24.54
CA ALA A 17 -53.25 2.22 24.05
C ALA A 17 -52.26 1.23 23.39
N THR A 18 -52.29 1.15 22.06
CA THR A 18 -51.27 0.48 21.26
C THR A 18 -50.04 1.36 21.25
N ALA A 19 -49.04 1.01 22.06
CA ALA A 19 -47.71 1.58 21.97
C ALA A 19 -47.03 1.06 20.71
N LEU A 20 -46.94 1.89 19.68
CA LEU A 20 -46.08 1.69 18.52
C LEU A 20 -44.66 1.93 18.95
N PHE A 21 -43.89 0.87 19.24
CA PHE A 21 -42.45 0.91 19.33
C PHE A 21 -41.92 1.10 17.89
N SER A 22 -41.64 2.34 17.51
CA SER A 22 -40.80 2.65 16.35
C SER A 22 -39.38 2.18 16.67
N VAL A 23 -39.01 1.00 16.18
CA VAL A 23 -37.63 0.57 16.10
C VAL A 23 -36.98 1.45 15.03
N SER A 24 -36.42 2.58 15.46
CA SER A 24 -35.50 3.37 14.67
C SER A 24 -34.22 2.55 14.54
N GLY A 25 -34.17 1.67 13.53
CA GLY A 25 -32.93 1.06 13.11
C GLY A 25 -31.98 2.20 12.72
N LEU A 26 -30.97 2.48 13.54
CA LEU A 26 -29.80 3.21 13.07
C LEU A 26 -29.19 2.35 11.95
N LEU A 27 -29.56 2.65 10.71
CA LEU A 27 -28.76 2.29 9.54
C LEU A 27 -27.42 3.05 9.77
N ALA A 28 -26.41 2.34 10.24
CA ALA A 28 -25.06 2.86 10.19
C ALA A 28 -24.81 3.26 8.74
N ALA A 29 -24.70 4.56 8.49
CA ALA A 29 -24.36 5.05 7.16
C ALA A 29 -23.05 4.37 6.76
N GLN A 30 -23.11 3.52 5.74
CA GLN A 30 -21.93 2.88 5.19
C GLN A 30 -21.03 4.02 4.71
N ALA A 31 -19.82 4.12 5.25
CA ALA A 31 -18.92 5.17 4.86
C ALA A 31 -18.68 5.09 3.33
N GLU A 32 -18.97 6.18 2.63
CA GLU A 32 -18.81 6.22 1.18
C GLU A 32 -17.35 6.20 0.79
N ASP A 33 -17.07 5.59 -0.37
CA ASP A 33 -15.76 5.67 -0.99
C ASP A 33 -15.52 7.11 -1.44
N LEU A 34 -14.36 7.68 -1.08
CA LEU A 34 -13.97 9.06 -1.41
C LEU A 34 -12.87 9.06 -2.47
N ASN A 35 -12.85 10.07 -3.33
CA ASN A 35 -11.75 10.30 -4.27
C ASN A 35 -11.36 11.78 -4.26
N GLN A 36 -10.11 12.07 -3.90
CA GLN A 36 -9.56 13.43 -3.82
C GLN A 36 -8.51 13.63 -4.89
N PRO A 37 -8.72 14.51 -5.87
CA PRO A 37 -7.68 14.97 -6.78
C PRO A 37 -6.56 15.68 -6.01
N ILE A 38 -5.30 15.32 -6.27
CA ILE A 38 -4.15 15.87 -5.53
C ILE A 38 -3.19 16.64 -6.45
N GLY A 39 -2.92 16.15 -7.64
CA GLY A 39 -1.93 16.76 -8.53
C GLY A 39 -1.37 15.75 -9.51
N LYS A 40 -0.14 15.95 -9.97
CA LYS A 40 0.52 15.06 -10.92
C LYS A 40 1.62 14.24 -10.25
N GLY A 41 1.85 13.03 -10.75
CA GLY A 41 2.96 12.18 -10.34
C GLY A 41 2.75 11.49 -8.99
N ALA A 42 1.51 11.14 -8.63
CA ALA A 42 1.21 10.34 -7.43
C ALA A 42 1.84 8.95 -7.53
N TYR A 43 2.47 8.49 -6.44
CA TYR A 43 3.10 7.18 -6.37
C TYR A 43 2.73 6.44 -5.08
N GLU A 44 3.67 6.26 -4.16
CA GLU A 44 3.47 5.43 -2.97
C GLU A 44 2.80 6.20 -1.82
N LEU A 45 2.14 5.45 -0.97
CA LEU A 45 1.45 5.91 0.22
C LEU A 45 2.14 5.38 1.48
N ALA A 46 2.13 6.17 2.54
CA ALA A 46 2.52 5.75 3.89
C ALA A 46 1.55 6.34 4.92
N VAL A 47 1.30 5.61 6.01
CA VAL A 47 0.39 6.04 7.09
C VAL A 47 1.14 6.15 8.40
N SER A 48 1.15 7.34 9.00
CA SER A 48 1.58 7.54 10.36
C SER A 48 0.44 7.20 11.31
N GLN A 49 0.62 6.14 12.09
CA GLN A 49 -0.32 5.80 13.15
C GLN A 49 -0.26 6.82 14.29
N LYS A 50 0.96 7.30 14.62
CA LYS A 50 1.19 8.28 15.68
C LYS A 50 0.45 9.59 15.42
N ASP A 51 0.49 10.11 14.20
CA ASP A 51 -0.10 11.41 13.85
C ASP A 51 -1.50 11.25 13.23
N ASN A 52 -1.98 10.03 13.04
CA ASN A 52 -3.18 9.71 12.28
C ASN A 52 -3.20 10.49 10.94
N ALA A 53 -2.18 10.28 10.12
CA ALA A 53 -1.97 11.04 8.89
C ALA A 53 -1.59 10.10 7.74
N LEU A 54 -2.10 10.41 6.55
CA LEU A 54 -1.75 9.75 5.30
C LEU A 54 -0.74 10.61 4.55
N PHE A 55 0.32 9.99 4.04
CA PHE A 55 1.34 10.65 3.23
C PHE A 55 1.35 10.08 1.82
N LEU A 56 1.35 10.97 0.83
CA LEU A 56 1.46 10.62 -0.59
C LEU A 56 2.76 11.16 -1.16
N ALA A 57 3.61 10.27 -1.66
CA ALA A 57 4.79 10.65 -2.44
C ALA A 57 4.40 11.07 -3.85
N THR A 58 4.90 12.22 -4.32
CA THR A 58 4.73 12.65 -5.71
C THR A 58 6.04 13.02 -6.37
N ALA A 59 6.14 12.71 -7.67
CA ALA A 59 7.33 12.99 -8.47
C ALA A 59 7.32 14.39 -9.11
N GLN A 60 6.38 15.23 -8.77
CA GLN A 60 6.27 16.60 -9.30
C GLN A 60 5.82 17.56 -8.20
N ASN A 61 6.40 18.75 -8.22
CA ASN A 61 5.90 19.93 -7.50
C ASN A 61 5.36 20.96 -8.50
N ALA A 62 4.91 22.12 -8.01
CA ALA A 62 4.29 23.16 -8.84
C ALA A 62 5.22 23.68 -9.95
N ASP A 63 6.54 23.76 -9.71
CA ASP A 63 7.55 24.21 -10.69
C ASP A 63 8.14 23.05 -11.53
N GLY A 64 7.74 21.80 -11.27
CA GLY A 64 8.18 20.62 -11.99
C GLY A 64 9.62 20.16 -11.71
N LYS A 65 10.36 20.83 -10.82
CA LYS A 65 11.78 20.56 -10.57
C LYS A 65 12.02 19.51 -9.49
N GLY A 66 11.23 19.52 -8.43
CA GLY A 66 11.34 18.57 -7.32
C GLY A 66 10.15 17.63 -7.21
N GLY A 67 9.94 17.13 -6.00
CA GLY A 67 8.76 16.39 -5.58
C GLY A 67 8.01 17.12 -4.48
N THR A 68 6.80 16.67 -4.22
CA THR A 68 6.00 17.09 -3.07
C THR A 68 5.51 15.85 -2.36
N VAL A 69 5.64 15.82 -1.05
CA VAL A 69 4.95 14.85 -0.21
C VAL A 69 3.74 15.57 0.39
N PHE A 70 2.54 15.07 0.08
CA PHE A 70 1.31 15.59 0.66
C PHE A 70 0.97 14.83 1.94
N ARG A 71 0.75 15.59 3.03
CA ARG A 71 0.12 15.09 4.24
C ARG A 71 -1.38 15.31 4.14
N LEU A 72 -2.14 14.23 4.21
CA LEU A 72 -3.59 14.22 4.05
C LEU A 72 -4.25 13.79 5.35
N ASP A 73 -5.43 14.31 5.57
CA ASP A 73 -6.35 13.79 6.59
C ASP A 73 -6.89 12.42 6.13
N PRO A 74 -6.80 11.35 6.93
CA PRO A 74 -7.24 10.02 6.51
C PRO A 74 -8.78 9.88 6.45
N GLN A 75 -9.55 10.83 6.98
CA GLN A 75 -11.01 10.76 7.00
C GLN A 75 -11.60 11.36 5.72
N ASP A 76 -11.19 12.58 5.37
CA ASP A 76 -11.75 13.35 4.26
C ASP A 76 -10.78 13.58 3.09
N LEU A 77 -9.53 13.09 3.21
CA LEU A 77 -8.43 13.24 2.26
C LEU A 77 -8.02 14.70 2.02
N ALA A 78 -8.42 15.65 2.86
CA ALA A 78 -8.02 17.03 2.76
C ALA A 78 -6.50 17.19 2.93
N VAL A 79 -5.88 18.01 2.06
CA VAL A 79 -4.44 18.31 2.18
C VAL A 79 -4.22 19.21 3.38
N LYS A 80 -3.48 18.72 4.38
CA LYS A 80 -3.12 19.46 5.60
C LYS A 80 -1.75 20.13 5.48
N GLN A 81 -0.84 19.54 4.68
CA GLN A 81 0.50 20.06 4.49
C GLN A 81 1.06 19.61 3.13
N SER A 82 1.82 20.49 2.49
CA SER A 82 2.63 20.19 1.32
C SER A 82 4.11 20.31 1.71
N ILE A 83 4.82 19.18 1.70
CA ILE A 83 6.23 19.10 2.05
C ILE A 83 7.01 19.10 0.73
N ASN A 84 7.65 20.20 0.42
CA ASN A 84 8.46 20.29 -0.79
C ASN A 84 9.78 19.57 -0.57
N THR A 85 10.11 18.66 -1.50
CA THR A 85 11.39 17.96 -1.56
C THR A 85 12.17 18.44 -2.77
N GLU A 86 13.48 18.57 -2.63
CA GLU A 86 14.35 18.97 -3.76
C GLU A 86 14.37 17.89 -4.85
N LEU A 87 14.12 16.64 -4.47
CA LEU A 87 14.16 15.48 -5.34
C LEU A 87 12.79 14.85 -5.48
N LYS A 88 12.54 14.25 -6.63
CA LYS A 88 11.27 13.56 -6.95
C LYS A 88 11.12 12.32 -6.09
N THR A 89 10.01 12.23 -5.35
CA THR A 89 9.70 11.10 -4.47
C THR A 89 8.79 10.08 -5.15
N PHE A 90 9.09 8.79 -4.95
CA PHE A 90 8.36 7.66 -5.54
C PHE A 90 7.99 6.60 -4.50
N GLY A 91 8.93 5.73 -4.12
CA GLY A 91 8.72 4.74 -3.05
C GLY A 91 8.58 5.43 -1.70
N ALA A 92 7.73 4.90 -0.82
CA ALA A 92 7.50 5.46 0.51
C ALA A 92 7.39 4.36 1.55
N ALA A 93 7.99 4.58 2.72
CA ALA A 93 7.78 3.77 3.91
C ALA A 93 7.89 4.65 5.16
N ILE A 94 7.37 4.17 6.27
CA ILE A 94 7.48 4.84 7.57
C ILE A 94 7.98 3.85 8.62
N ASN A 95 8.85 4.30 9.51
CA ASN A 95 9.12 3.58 10.76
C ASN A 95 8.08 4.01 11.80
N PRO A 96 7.15 3.13 12.21
CA PRO A 96 6.10 3.50 13.15
C PRO A 96 6.62 3.80 14.57
N GLN A 97 7.82 3.34 14.93
CA GLN A 97 8.42 3.60 16.25
C GLN A 97 9.07 4.98 16.32
N THR A 98 9.80 5.39 15.28
CA THR A 98 10.47 6.69 15.21
C THR A 98 9.63 7.78 14.56
N ASN A 99 8.58 7.39 13.84
CA ASN A 99 7.73 8.25 13.02
C ASN A 99 8.50 9.00 11.91
N ILE A 100 9.55 8.35 11.39
CA ILE A 100 10.33 8.86 10.26
C ILE A 100 9.84 8.21 8.97
N LEU A 101 9.57 9.05 7.98
CA LEU A 101 9.26 8.66 6.61
C LEU A 101 10.54 8.55 5.79
N TYR A 102 10.57 7.59 4.88
CA TYR A 102 11.66 7.39 3.92
C TYR A 102 11.10 7.34 2.51
N PHE A 103 11.69 8.15 1.62
CA PHE A 103 11.25 8.26 0.22
C PHE A 103 12.39 7.91 -0.74
N GLY A 104 12.13 6.94 -1.61
CA GLY A 104 13.03 6.62 -2.71
C GLY A 104 12.97 7.70 -3.80
N ASN A 105 14.12 8.27 -4.15
CA ASN A 105 14.24 9.24 -5.24
C ASN A 105 14.74 8.53 -6.50
N THR A 106 13.83 7.86 -7.19
CA THR A 106 14.11 6.94 -8.30
C THR A 106 14.97 7.56 -9.41
N VAL A 107 14.73 8.83 -9.74
CA VAL A 107 15.46 9.52 -10.82
C VAL A 107 16.87 9.93 -10.39
N ASN A 108 17.07 10.17 -9.09
CA ASN A 108 18.29 10.73 -8.53
C ASN A 108 19.19 9.69 -7.83
N GLY A 109 18.76 8.43 -7.77
CA GLY A 109 19.54 7.38 -7.13
C GLY A 109 19.75 7.59 -5.64
N SER A 110 18.76 8.14 -4.91
CA SER A 110 18.92 8.55 -3.51
C SER A 110 17.71 8.16 -2.65
N LEU A 111 17.86 8.29 -1.34
CA LEU A 111 16.84 8.09 -0.31
C LEU A 111 16.75 9.37 0.54
N THR A 112 15.55 9.88 0.74
CA THR A 112 15.27 11.06 1.57
C THR A 112 14.50 10.65 2.82
N SER A 113 14.88 11.14 4.00
CA SER A 113 14.14 10.99 5.26
C SER A 113 13.43 12.27 5.65
N VAL A 114 12.21 12.12 6.20
CA VAL A 114 11.33 13.22 6.62
C VAL A 114 10.73 12.89 7.98
N ASP A 115 10.73 13.82 8.89
CA ASP A 115 9.96 13.73 10.13
C ASP A 115 8.47 13.88 9.85
N ALA A 116 7.68 12.84 10.13
CA ALA A 116 6.27 12.82 9.77
C ALA A 116 5.44 13.85 10.54
N SER A 117 5.81 14.15 11.79
CA SER A 117 5.04 15.09 12.62
C SER A 117 5.21 16.54 12.16
N SER A 118 6.43 16.96 11.86
CA SER A 118 6.75 18.33 11.46
C SER A 118 6.74 18.56 9.94
N GLY A 119 6.93 17.51 9.15
CA GLY A 119 7.16 17.61 7.71
C GLY A 119 8.58 18.08 7.35
N LYS A 120 9.50 18.12 8.31
CA LYS A 120 10.88 18.53 8.06
C LYS A 120 11.65 17.48 7.30
N VAL A 121 12.26 17.83 6.16
CA VAL A 121 13.25 17.00 5.50
C VAL A 121 14.50 16.95 6.39
N LEU A 122 14.90 15.75 6.80
CA LEU A 122 16.00 15.53 7.75
C LEU A 122 17.32 15.32 7.03
N ASN A 123 17.35 14.40 6.06
CA ASN A 123 18.58 14.05 5.36
C ASN A 123 18.27 13.42 3.99
N THR A 124 19.28 13.37 3.13
CA THR A 124 19.25 12.65 1.84
C THR A 124 20.56 11.89 1.66
N LEU A 125 20.43 10.58 1.40
CA LEU A 125 21.56 9.66 1.12
C LEU A 125 21.61 9.35 -0.37
N VAL A 126 22.75 9.58 -1.00
CA VAL A 126 23.01 9.11 -2.37
C VAL A 126 23.34 7.62 -2.32
N LEU A 127 22.53 6.79 -2.96
CA LEU A 127 22.67 5.32 -3.03
C LEU A 127 23.46 4.91 -4.28
N ASP A 128 23.24 5.59 -5.40
CA ASP A 128 23.97 5.39 -6.65
C ASP A 128 24.37 6.74 -7.25
N SER A 129 25.64 7.07 -7.18
CA SER A 129 26.20 8.33 -7.66
C SER A 129 26.53 8.36 -9.15
N ARG A 130 26.35 7.22 -9.86
CA ARG A 130 26.64 7.16 -11.29
C ARG A 130 25.74 8.10 -12.06
N LYS A 131 26.32 8.85 -12.99
CA LYS A 131 25.54 9.74 -13.86
C LYS A 131 25.05 8.96 -15.09
N ARG A 132 23.81 9.24 -15.49
CA ARG A 132 23.25 8.65 -16.72
C ARG A 132 24.06 9.12 -17.94
N GLY A 133 24.49 8.18 -18.74
CA GLY A 133 25.21 8.37 -20.00
C GLY A 133 24.76 7.35 -21.05
N GLU A 134 25.46 7.28 -22.18
CA GLU A 134 25.10 6.33 -23.27
C GLU A 134 25.09 4.88 -22.78
N ASN A 135 26.10 4.47 -21.99
CA ASN A 135 26.24 3.11 -21.48
C ASN A 135 26.10 3.00 -19.96
N VAL A 136 25.74 4.08 -19.27
CA VAL A 136 25.58 4.10 -17.82
C VAL A 136 24.11 4.38 -17.45
N ARG A 137 23.52 3.42 -16.76
CA ARG A 137 22.18 3.56 -16.18
C ARG A 137 22.29 3.39 -14.67
N PRO A 138 22.18 4.47 -13.90
CA PRO A 138 22.14 4.37 -12.44
C PRO A 138 20.97 3.47 -12.01
N LEU A 139 21.21 2.70 -10.95
CA LEU A 139 20.14 1.94 -10.29
C LEU A 139 19.11 2.90 -9.73
N GLN A 140 17.86 2.49 -9.81
CA GLN A 140 16.74 3.34 -9.45
C GLN A 140 16.12 2.84 -8.13
N PRO A 141 16.21 3.59 -7.01
CA PRO A 141 15.47 3.28 -5.80
C PRO A 141 14.00 3.10 -6.11
N ARG A 142 13.43 1.89 -5.85
CA ARG A 142 12.06 1.56 -6.24
C ARG A 142 11.17 1.34 -5.01
N GLN A 143 11.29 0.21 -4.34
CA GLN A 143 10.53 -0.10 -3.14
C GLN A 143 11.35 0.22 -1.92
N VAL A 144 10.71 0.80 -0.91
CA VAL A 144 11.29 1.07 0.39
C VAL A 144 10.53 0.25 1.44
N ALA A 145 11.23 -0.42 2.33
CA ALA A 145 10.65 -1.13 3.45
C ALA A 145 11.46 -0.88 4.72
N VAL A 146 10.80 -0.90 5.87
CA VAL A 146 11.43 -0.62 7.16
C VAL A 146 11.27 -1.81 8.10
N ASP A 147 12.35 -2.22 8.71
CA ASP A 147 12.33 -3.06 9.91
C ASP A 147 12.33 -2.15 11.15
N ALA A 148 11.16 -1.96 11.74
CA ALA A 148 11.01 -1.10 12.90
C ALA A 148 11.76 -1.61 14.14
N LYS A 149 11.98 -2.95 14.28
CA LYS A 149 12.69 -3.53 15.42
C LYS A 149 14.17 -3.19 15.44
N THR A 150 14.78 -3.12 14.27
CA THR A 150 16.22 -2.86 14.12
C THR A 150 16.52 -1.46 13.59
N ASP A 151 15.49 -0.66 13.31
CA ASP A 151 15.56 0.66 12.66
C ASP A 151 16.40 0.62 11.37
N ARG A 152 16.19 -0.42 10.55
CA ARG A 152 16.83 -0.56 9.26
C ARG A 152 15.87 -0.28 8.12
N VAL A 153 16.35 0.40 7.13
CA VAL A 153 15.64 0.71 5.89
C VAL A 153 16.26 -0.09 4.75
N TYR A 154 15.41 -0.81 4.04
CA TYR A 154 15.80 -1.59 2.87
C TYR A 154 15.22 -0.92 1.64
N VAL A 155 16.03 -0.82 0.58
CA VAL A 155 15.64 -0.16 -0.67
C VAL A 155 16.05 -1.03 -1.85
N THR A 156 15.11 -1.40 -2.71
CA THR A 156 15.46 -2.09 -3.97
C THR A 156 16.05 -1.09 -4.96
N GLY A 157 17.18 -1.45 -5.55
CA GLY A 157 17.84 -0.72 -6.63
C GLY A 157 17.53 -1.36 -7.97
N LEU A 158 16.53 -0.81 -8.67
CA LEU A 158 16.03 -1.32 -9.94
C LEU A 158 17.03 -1.16 -11.06
N GLY A 159 17.37 -2.25 -11.72
CA GLY A 159 18.27 -2.27 -12.88
C GLY A 159 18.39 -3.65 -13.52
N PRO A 160 19.22 -3.78 -14.56
CA PRO A 160 19.51 -5.10 -15.18
C PRO A 160 20.09 -6.10 -14.19
N GLU A 161 20.89 -5.62 -13.26
CA GLU A 161 21.40 -6.33 -12.08
C GLU A 161 20.99 -5.52 -10.86
N SER A 162 19.91 -5.94 -10.23
CA SER A 162 19.34 -5.23 -9.09
C SER A 162 20.12 -5.51 -7.81
N VAL A 163 19.97 -4.59 -6.87
CA VAL A 163 20.56 -4.68 -5.54
C VAL A 163 19.50 -4.40 -4.48
N VAL A 164 19.82 -4.71 -3.22
CA VAL A 164 19.13 -4.14 -2.06
C VAL A 164 20.14 -3.35 -1.26
N TRP A 165 19.88 -2.07 -1.08
CA TRP A 165 20.62 -1.23 -0.15
C TRP A 165 20.03 -1.39 1.25
N VAL A 166 20.92 -1.57 2.22
CA VAL A 166 20.60 -1.65 3.65
C VAL A 166 21.12 -0.36 4.30
N VAL A 167 20.19 0.40 4.87
CA VAL A 167 20.48 1.74 5.41
C VAL A 167 20.11 1.78 6.88
N ASP A 168 20.92 2.46 7.69
CA ASP A 168 20.60 2.79 9.09
C ASP A 168 19.51 3.86 9.11
N GLY A 169 18.39 3.59 9.75
CA GLY A 169 17.23 4.48 9.75
C GLY A 169 17.50 5.79 10.51
N LYS A 170 18.27 5.73 11.61
CA LYS A 170 18.55 6.89 12.44
C LYS A 170 19.56 7.85 11.80
N THR A 171 20.64 7.30 11.25
CA THR A 171 21.75 8.11 10.72
C THR A 171 21.65 8.35 9.22
N LEU A 172 20.78 7.61 8.53
CA LEU A 172 20.67 7.53 7.08
C LEU A 172 22.00 7.21 6.38
N GLN A 173 22.82 6.32 6.99
CA GLN A 173 24.07 5.85 6.42
C GLN A 173 23.89 4.48 5.77
N LEU A 174 24.57 4.26 4.65
CA LEU A 174 24.59 2.96 3.98
C LEU A 174 25.36 1.94 4.83
N ILE A 175 24.70 0.85 5.23
CA ILE A 175 25.30 -0.26 5.97
C ILE A 175 25.89 -1.29 5.01
N SER A 176 25.11 -1.67 3.98
CA SER A 176 25.46 -2.74 3.05
C SER A 176 24.75 -2.59 1.72
N THR A 177 25.30 -3.23 0.70
CA THR A 177 24.65 -3.41 -0.61
C THR A 177 24.63 -4.90 -0.94
N VAL A 178 23.45 -5.49 -0.96
CA VAL A 178 23.26 -6.89 -1.36
C VAL A 178 23.09 -6.93 -2.87
N THR A 179 24.05 -7.53 -3.56
CA THR A 179 24.05 -7.67 -5.02
C THR A 179 23.39 -8.98 -5.47
N ASN A 180 23.22 -9.17 -6.78
CA ASN A 180 22.69 -10.41 -7.37
C ASN A 180 21.23 -10.73 -6.96
N THR A 181 20.40 -9.71 -6.79
CA THR A 181 18.97 -9.87 -6.46
C THR A 181 18.08 -10.04 -7.69
N GLY A 182 18.68 -10.32 -8.85
CA GLY A 182 17.99 -10.57 -10.12
C GLY A 182 17.79 -9.31 -10.95
N LYS A 183 17.09 -9.46 -12.07
CA LYS A 183 16.79 -8.35 -12.97
C LYS A 183 15.54 -7.60 -12.53
N MET A 184 15.61 -6.29 -12.53
CA MET A 184 14.46 -5.44 -12.22
C MET A 184 13.82 -5.82 -10.88
N GLY A 185 14.60 -5.85 -9.79
CA GLY A 185 14.12 -6.12 -8.43
C GLY A 185 13.14 -5.04 -7.98
N THR A 186 11.89 -5.39 -7.77
CA THR A 186 10.78 -4.45 -7.55
C THR A 186 10.11 -4.62 -6.19
N GLY A 187 9.52 -5.77 -5.90
CA GLY A 187 8.83 -6.02 -4.64
C GLY A 187 9.82 -6.24 -3.49
N LEU A 188 9.46 -5.77 -2.31
CA LEU A 188 10.28 -5.89 -1.10
C LEU A 188 9.37 -5.99 0.12
N ALA A 189 9.58 -7.01 0.94
CA ALA A 189 8.87 -7.18 2.20
C ALA A 189 9.82 -7.66 3.31
N VAL A 190 9.51 -7.25 4.55
CA VAL A 190 10.32 -7.54 5.74
C VAL A 190 9.57 -8.48 6.67
N ASP A 191 10.21 -9.56 7.08
CA ASP A 191 9.83 -10.40 8.21
C ASP A 191 10.87 -10.20 9.31
N SER A 192 10.57 -9.27 10.23
CA SER A 192 11.48 -8.92 11.34
C SER A 192 11.68 -10.08 12.31
N ASP A 193 10.67 -10.93 12.51
CA ASP A 193 10.75 -12.06 13.44
C ASP A 193 11.61 -13.20 12.89
N ALA A 194 11.45 -13.51 11.61
CA ALA A 194 12.30 -14.46 10.91
C ALA A 194 13.69 -13.89 10.56
N GLN A 195 13.90 -12.58 10.75
CA GLN A 195 15.13 -11.88 10.35
C GLN A 195 15.42 -12.03 8.86
N LYS A 196 14.39 -11.85 8.03
CA LYS A 196 14.45 -12.01 6.58
C LYS A 196 13.81 -10.84 5.85
N ILE A 197 14.35 -10.56 4.69
CA ILE A 197 13.64 -9.79 3.67
C ILE A 197 13.47 -10.64 2.42
N TYR A 198 12.38 -10.37 1.74
CA TYR A 198 12.01 -11.05 0.50
C TYR A 198 11.94 -10.04 -0.63
N VAL A 199 12.58 -10.37 -1.75
CA VAL A 199 12.63 -9.54 -2.95
C VAL A 199 12.05 -10.31 -4.13
N THR A 200 11.20 -9.65 -4.91
CA THR A 200 10.69 -10.18 -6.18
C THR A 200 11.24 -9.40 -7.36
N ASN A 201 11.31 -10.03 -8.53
CA ASN A 201 11.98 -9.47 -9.69
C ASN A 201 11.31 -9.87 -11.03
N SER A 202 11.85 -9.36 -12.14
CA SER A 202 11.35 -9.68 -13.48
C SER A 202 11.82 -11.02 -14.03
N ASP A 203 12.73 -11.69 -13.34
CA ASP A 203 13.13 -13.05 -13.71
C ASP A 203 12.15 -14.10 -13.14
N GLY A 204 11.10 -13.67 -12.46
CA GLY A 204 10.13 -14.57 -11.80
C GLY A 204 10.70 -15.25 -10.57
N GLU A 205 11.57 -14.58 -9.85
CA GLU A 205 12.25 -15.14 -8.67
C GLU A 205 11.73 -14.53 -7.38
N LEU A 206 11.79 -15.32 -6.32
CA LEU A 206 11.71 -14.91 -4.92
C LEU A 206 13.09 -15.07 -4.29
N VAL A 207 13.68 -13.96 -3.88
CA VAL A 207 15.01 -13.91 -3.26
C VAL A 207 14.85 -13.66 -1.77
N THR A 208 15.41 -14.53 -0.93
CA THR A 208 15.43 -14.40 0.53
C THR A 208 16.80 -13.94 0.98
N ILE A 209 16.83 -12.87 1.76
CA ILE A 209 18.05 -12.27 2.30
C ILE A 209 17.97 -12.29 3.83
N ASN A 210 19.02 -12.74 4.48
CA ASN A 210 19.17 -12.70 5.94
C ASN A 210 19.53 -11.28 6.38
N THR A 211 18.78 -10.71 7.32
CA THR A 211 18.97 -9.31 7.76
C THR A 211 20.14 -9.13 8.74
N ARG A 212 20.63 -10.20 9.36
CA ARG A 212 21.82 -10.13 10.24
C ARG A 212 23.11 -10.13 9.45
N THR A 213 23.17 -10.97 8.41
CA THR A 213 24.39 -11.15 7.60
C THR A 213 24.40 -10.30 6.34
N ASN A 214 23.23 -9.78 5.93
CA ASN A 214 23.01 -9.10 4.65
C ASN A 214 23.41 -9.98 3.45
N ALA A 215 23.18 -11.28 3.55
CA ALA A 215 23.51 -12.27 2.52
C ALA A 215 22.26 -12.95 1.98
N ILE A 216 22.27 -13.30 0.68
CA ILE A 216 21.22 -14.10 0.07
C ILE A 216 21.29 -15.51 0.64
N GLU A 217 20.20 -15.99 1.25
CA GLU A 217 20.04 -17.36 1.72
C GLU A 217 19.46 -18.26 0.65
N LYS A 218 18.53 -17.74 -0.14
CA LYS A 218 17.85 -18.50 -1.18
C LYS A 218 17.43 -17.61 -2.33
N LYS A 219 17.51 -18.16 -3.54
CA LYS A 219 17.01 -17.56 -4.76
C LYS A 219 16.27 -18.63 -5.54
N GLN A 220 14.95 -18.51 -5.60
CA GLN A 220 14.07 -19.53 -6.15
C GLN A 220 13.23 -18.97 -7.28
N LYS A 221 13.27 -19.61 -8.45
CA LYS A 221 12.34 -19.31 -9.53
C LYS A 221 10.97 -19.90 -9.18
N ILE A 222 9.94 -19.06 -9.24
CA ILE A 222 8.58 -19.40 -8.86
C ILE A 222 7.77 -19.67 -10.13
N ASP A 223 7.06 -20.82 -10.20
CA ASP A 223 6.24 -21.23 -11.36
C ASP A 223 7.03 -21.14 -12.68
N ALA A 224 8.18 -21.85 -12.74
CA ALA A 224 9.20 -21.71 -13.77
C ALA A 224 8.74 -22.04 -15.21
N GLU A 225 7.55 -22.61 -15.38
CA GLU A 225 6.97 -22.95 -16.69
C GLU A 225 6.39 -21.71 -17.43
N LYS A 226 6.25 -20.58 -16.73
CA LYS A 226 5.70 -19.35 -17.28
C LYS A 226 6.66 -18.19 -17.12
N GLU A 227 6.48 -17.17 -17.95
CA GLU A 227 7.13 -15.88 -17.74
C GLU A 227 6.37 -15.07 -16.69
N HIS A 228 7.09 -14.54 -15.73
CA HIS A 228 6.57 -13.69 -14.68
C HIS A 228 7.32 -12.37 -14.59
N PHE A 229 6.64 -11.35 -14.14
CA PHE A 229 7.26 -10.14 -13.61
C PHE A 229 6.54 -9.78 -12.33
N PHE A 230 7.08 -10.25 -11.22
CA PHE A 230 6.54 -9.99 -9.91
C PHE A 230 6.86 -8.57 -9.48
N LEU A 231 5.84 -7.73 -9.36
CA LEU A 231 6.00 -6.31 -9.06
C LEU A 231 6.00 -5.97 -7.58
N ASN A 232 5.20 -6.67 -6.80
CA ASN A 232 5.14 -6.46 -5.35
C ASN A 232 4.91 -7.80 -4.61
N ILE A 233 5.10 -7.74 -3.30
CA ILE A 233 4.96 -8.88 -2.38
C ILE A 233 4.32 -8.40 -1.09
N ALA A 234 3.35 -9.15 -0.57
CA ALA A 234 2.83 -9.01 0.78
C ALA A 234 3.04 -10.30 1.57
N LEU A 235 3.29 -10.18 2.87
CA LEU A 235 3.54 -11.32 3.75
C LEU A 235 2.39 -11.54 4.70
N ASP A 236 1.99 -12.80 4.84
CA ASP A 236 1.29 -13.33 6.01
C ASP A 236 2.30 -14.18 6.81
N THR A 237 2.99 -13.52 7.73
CA THR A 237 4.05 -14.17 8.51
C THR A 237 3.51 -15.23 9.46
N LYS A 238 2.28 -15.06 9.98
CA LYS A 238 1.62 -16.06 10.83
C LYS A 238 1.23 -17.30 10.04
N GLY A 239 0.66 -17.12 8.84
CA GLY A 239 0.31 -18.19 7.92
C GLY A 239 1.51 -18.75 7.15
N GLN A 240 2.72 -18.19 7.32
CA GLN A 240 3.96 -18.57 6.61
C GLN A 240 3.78 -18.58 5.09
N ARG A 241 3.10 -17.54 4.55
CA ARG A 241 2.85 -17.42 3.11
C ARG A 241 3.12 -16.01 2.61
N ALA A 242 3.42 -15.90 1.34
CA ALA A 242 3.57 -14.66 0.62
C ALA A 242 2.59 -14.59 -0.55
N PHE A 243 2.15 -13.37 -0.88
CA PHE A 243 1.31 -13.06 -2.03
C PHE A 243 2.13 -12.24 -3.02
N LEU A 244 2.32 -12.77 -4.23
CA LEU A 244 3.12 -12.13 -5.28
C LEU A 244 2.21 -11.56 -6.36
N SER A 245 2.24 -10.24 -6.56
CA SER A 245 1.54 -9.62 -7.69
C SER A 245 2.34 -9.80 -8.97
N ASP A 246 1.65 -10.05 -10.08
CA ASP A 246 2.25 -10.34 -11.37
C ASP A 246 1.68 -9.45 -12.47
N SER A 247 2.54 -8.81 -13.23
CA SER A 247 2.16 -7.96 -14.35
C SER A 247 2.16 -8.67 -15.71
N LYS A 248 2.57 -9.92 -15.74
CA LYS A 248 2.64 -10.76 -16.96
C LYS A 248 1.52 -11.79 -17.02
N GLN A 249 1.04 -12.23 -15.86
CA GLN A 249 -0.01 -13.26 -15.75
C GLN A 249 -1.22 -12.70 -15.00
N PRO A 250 -2.46 -13.09 -15.39
CA PRO A 250 -3.68 -12.65 -14.73
C PRO A 250 -3.93 -13.44 -13.42
N GLN A 251 -3.03 -13.28 -12.47
CA GLN A 251 -3.07 -14.00 -11.20
C GLN A 251 -2.27 -13.29 -10.11
N VAL A 252 -2.57 -13.63 -8.86
CA VAL A 252 -1.67 -13.46 -7.71
C VAL A 252 -1.23 -14.84 -7.26
N LEU A 253 0.07 -15.06 -7.12
CA LEU A 253 0.60 -16.33 -6.62
C LEU A 253 0.66 -16.31 -5.10
N VAL A 254 0.19 -17.39 -4.47
CA VAL A 254 0.35 -17.67 -3.05
C VAL A 254 1.49 -18.65 -2.89
N VAL A 255 2.53 -18.27 -2.16
CA VAL A 255 3.77 -19.03 -2.01
C VAL A 255 3.99 -19.37 -0.54
N ASP A 256 4.27 -20.61 -0.23
CA ASP A 256 4.72 -21.02 1.11
C ASP A 256 6.14 -20.51 1.36
N LEU A 257 6.35 -19.80 2.47
CA LEU A 257 7.66 -19.19 2.79
C LEU A 257 8.71 -20.20 3.27
N ARG A 258 8.31 -21.41 3.69
CA ARG A 258 9.22 -22.45 4.18
C ARG A 258 10.00 -23.12 3.06
N ASP A 259 9.32 -23.49 1.98
CA ASP A 259 9.93 -24.17 0.84
C ASP A 259 9.93 -23.34 -0.46
N GLN A 260 9.20 -22.24 -0.48
CA GLN A 260 9.01 -21.31 -1.61
C GLN A 260 8.29 -21.96 -2.81
N LYS A 261 7.35 -22.86 -2.52
CA LYS A 261 6.46 -23.44 -3.53
C LYS A 261 5.15 -22.69 -3.64
N VAL A 262 4.61 -22.64 -4.85
CA VAL A 262 3.25 -22.14 -5.08
C VAL A 262 2.26 -23.11 -4.46
N ILE A 263 1.44 -22.60 -3.53
CA ILE A 263 0.38 -23.36 -2.88
C ILE A 263 -1.00 -23.01 -3.41
N HIS A 264 -1.15 -21.83 -4.05
CA HIS A 264 -2.39 -21.44 -4.71
C HIS A 264 -2.14 -20.38 -5.77
N LYS A 265 -3.06 -20.28 -6.75
CA LYS A 265 -3.09 -19.24 -7.78
C LYS A 265 -4.46 -18.57 -7.70
N ILE A 266 -4.49 -17.28 -7.37
CA ILE A 266 -5.72 -16.49 -7.29
C ILE A 266 -5.97 -15.88 -8.67
N ASP A 267 -7.06 -16.28 -9.32
CA ASP A 267 -7.44 -15.76 -10.63
C ASP A 267 -8.00 -14.34 -10.51
N VAL A 268 -7.20 -13.38 -10.91
CA VAL A 268 -7.52 -11.94 -10.94
C VAL A 268 -6.79 -11.30 -12.12
N PRO A 269 -7.19 -10.12 -12.61
CA PRO A 269 -6.43 -9.43 -13.65
C PRO A 269 -4.96 -9.19 -13.26
N GLU A 270 -4.09 -8.94 -14.24
CA GLU A 270 -2.68 -8.56 -14.02
C GLU A 270 -2.58 -7.49 -12.94
N SER A 271 -1.65 -7.68 -12.01
CA SER A 271 -1.62 -6.93 -10.75
C SER A 271 -0.34 -6.13 -10.56
N LEU A 272 -0.44 -5.01 -9.82
CA LEU A 272 0.70 -4.16 -9.46
C LEU A 272 0.97 -4.20 -7.95
N ALA A 273 0.14 -3.57 -7.14
CA ALA A 273 0.28 -3.58 -5.69
C ALA A 273 -0.52 -4.71 -5.07
N VAL A 274 0.02 -5.26 -4.00
CA VAL A 274 -0.63 -6.24 -3.14
C VAL A 274 -0.38 -5.87 -1.69
N LEU A 275 -1.41 -5.96 -0.84
CA LEU A 275 -1.36 -5.66 0.58
C LEU A 275 -2.20 -6.67 1.36
N PHE A 276 -1.64 -7.27 2.40
CA PHE A 276 -2.34 -8.19 3.29
C PHE A 276 -2.72 -7.51 4.60
N ASN A 277 -3.96 -7.69 5.01
CA ASN A 277 -4.50 -7.23 6.29
C ASN A 277 -4.74 -8.44 7.19
N ALA A 278 -3.89 -8.65 8.17
CA ALA A 278 -3.96 -9.78 9.08
C ALA A 278 -5.17 -9.75 10.02
N ASP A 279 -5.66 -8.54 10.38
CA ASP A 279 -6.80 -8.40 11.30
C ASP A 279 -8.13 -8.78 10.64
N ARG A 280 -8.22 -8.63 9.32
CA ARG A 280 -9.42 -8.96 8.54
C ARG A 280 -9.29 -10.25 7.74
N ASP A 281 -8.10 -10.81 7.69
CA ASP A 281 -7.71 -11.91 6.79
C ASP A 281 -8.10 -11.61 5.33
N GLU A 282 -7.74 -10.39 4.89
CA GLU A 282 -8.06 -9.87 3.56
C GLU A 282 -6.81 -9.49 2.79
N LEU A 283 -6.84 -9.72 1.50
CA LEU A 283 -5.83 -9.29 0.55
C LEU A 283 -6.41 -8.23 -0.37
N TYR A 284 -5.68 -7.15 -0.56
CA TYR A 284 -6.03 -6.05 -1.46
C TYR A 284 -5.07 -6.02 -2.64
N VAL A 285 -5.60 -5.93 -3.84
CA VAL A 285 -4.81 -6.04 -5.07
C VAL A 285 -5.23 -4.97 -6.07
N THR A 286 -4.27 -4.20 -6.60
CA THR A 286 -4.54 -3.22 -7.66
C THR A 286 -4.34 -3.82 -9.03
N HIS A 287 -5.32 -3.59 -9.93
CA HIS A 287 -5.31 -4.01 -11.32
C HIS A 287 -5.27 -2.77 -12.22
N ARG A 288 -4.05 -2.36 -12.53
CA ARG A 288 -3.82 -1.06 -13.16
C ARG A 288 -4.48 -0.93 -14.53
N LYS A 289 -4.38 -1.96 -15.39
CA LYS A 289 -4.99 -1.95 -16.72
C LYS A 289 -6.52 -2.04 -16.66
N ALA A 290 -7.05 -2.77 -15.67
CA ALA A 290 -8.49 -2.94 -15.48
C ALA A 290 -9.14 -1.73 -14.77
N GLY A 291 -8.35 -0.84 -14.14
CA GLY A 291 -8.84 0.31 -13.39
C GLY A 291 -9.66 -0.10 -12.18
N GLU A 292 -9.17 -1.06 -11.39
CA GLU A 292 -9.92 -1.60 -10.26
C GLU A 292 -9.01 -2.14 -9.15
N VAL A 293 -9.61 -2.31 -7.98
CA VAL A 293 -9.01 -2.94 -6.80
C VAL A 293 -9.86 -4.14 -6.40
N SER A 294 -9.25 -5.30 -6.24
CA SER A 294 -9.90 -6.49 -5.68
C SER A 294 -9.67 -6.58 -4.18
N ILE A 295 -10.74 -6.86 -3.43
CA ILE A 295 -10.74 -7.24 -2.02
C ILE A 295 -11.01 -8.75 -1.98
N ILE A 296 -10.07 -9.51 -1.48
CA ILE A 296 -10.04 -10.96 -1.56
C ILE A 296 -10.01 -11.53 -0.14
N ASP A 297 -10.79 -12.54 0.14
CA ASP A 297 -10.70 -13.33 1.36
C ASP A 297 -9.43 -14.18 1.30
N ALA A 298 -8.52 -13.99 2.24
CA ALA A 298 -7.21 -14.63 2.19
C ALA A 298 -7.20 -16.10 2.65
N SER A 299 -8.27 -16.58 3.30
CA SER A 299 -8.43 -17.98 3.65
C SER A 299 -8.98 -18.80 2.48
N SER A 300 -10.02 -18.32 1.81
CA SER A 300 -10.69 -18.98 0.69
C SER A 300 -10.15 -18.62 -0.68
N TYR A 301 -9.34 -17.55 -0.75
CA TYR A 301 -8.82 -16.93 -1.98
C TYR A 301 -9.90 -16.42 -2.95
N LYS A 302 -11.12 -16.19 -2.46
CA LYS A 302 -12.24 -15.70 -3.27
C LYS A 302 -12.32 -14.18 -3.24
N VAL A 303 -12.58 -13.57 -4.40
CA VAL A 303 -12.87 -12.14 -4.51
C VAL A 303 -14.20 -11.85 -3.81
N LYS A 304 -14.16 -11.01 -2.76
CA LYS A 304 -15.32 -10.56 -1.99
C LYS A 304 -15.97 -9.33 -2.63
N ARG A 305 -15.13 -8.42 -3.12
CA ARG A 305 -15.58 -7.14 -3.69
C ARG A 305 -14.55 -6.64 -4.71
N THR A 306 -15.04 -6.03 -5.79
CA THR A 306 -14.22 -5.30 -6.76
C THR A 306 -14.66 -3.84 -6.75
N VAL A 307 -13.71 -2.92 -6.61
CA VAL A 307 -13.95 -1.47 -6.57
C VAL A 307 -13.33 -0.83 -7.79
N LYS A 308 -14.12 -0.14 -8.60
CA LYS A 308 -13.62 0.63 -9.76
C LYS A 308 -12.92 1.90 -9.28
N THR A 309 -11.83 2.25 -9.93
CA THR A 309 -11.07 3.47 -9.67
C THR A 309 -11.19 4.47 -10.82
N PRO A 310 -11.09 5.79 -10.56
CA PRO A 310 -11.21 6.81 -11.61
C PRO A 310 -9.99 6.91 -12.53
N GLY A 311 -9.10 5.93 -12.50
CA GLY A 311 -7.88 5.87 -13.29
C GLY A 311 -7.11 4.59 -13.03
N LEU A 312 -5.79 4.68 -13.05
CA LEU A 312 -4.85 3.57 -12.93
C LEU A 312 -4.43 3.39 -11.46
N PRO A 313 -5.00 2.44 -10.68
CA PRO A 313 -4.63 2.25 -9.28
C PRO A 313 -3.17 1.78 -9.19
N ASN A 314 -2.42 2.38 -8.24
CA ASN A 314 -0.97 2.19 -8.19
C ASN A 314 -0.51 1.59 -6.85
N SER A 315 -0.67 2.29 -5.74
CA SER A 315 -0.19 1.88 -4.41
C SER A 315 -1.35 1.75 -3.42
N LEU A 316 -1.14 0.99 -2.38
CA LEU A 316 -2.11 0.68 -1.33
C LEU A 316 -1.53 1.00 0.05
N ALA A 317 -2.36 1.54 0.95
CA ALA A 317 -2.06 1.65 2.37
C ALA A 317 -3.34 1.47 3.20
N LEU A 318 -3.23 0.89 4.39
CA LEU A 318 -4.33 0.79 5.34
C LEU A 318 -4.37 2.01 6.25
N SER A 319 -5.56 2.45 6.64
CA SER A 319 -5.72 3.41 7.73
C SER A 319 -5.19 2.84 9.04
N ALA A 320 -4.85 3.71 9.98
CA ALA A 320 -4.29 3.32 11.28
C ALA A 320 -5.22 2.38 12.07
N ASP A 321 -6.53 2.49 11.87
CA ASP A 321 -7.56 1.65 12.50
C ASP A 321 -7.97 0.43 11.66
N GLY A 322 -7.37 0.23 10.50
CA GLY A 322 -7.66 -0.88 9.57
C GLY A 322 -9.04 -0.84 8.91
N LYS A 323 -9.80 0.26 9.02
CA LYS A 323 -11.17 0.37 8.51
C LYS A 323 -11.28 1.02 7.13
N ALA A 324 -10.19 1.52 6.60
CA ALA A 324 -10.13 2.09 5.27
C ALA A 324 -8.88 1.64 4.53
N LEU A 325 -9.02 1.49 3.22
CA LEU A 325 -7.93 1.26 2.29
C LEU A 325 -7.73 2.53 1.46
N PHE A 326 -6.50 3.05 1.46
CA PHE A 326 -6.10 4.15 0.59
C PHE A 326 -5.45 3.62 -0.67
N VAL A 327 -5.80 4.23 -1.80
CA VAL A 327 -5.28 3.87 -3.12
C VAL A 327 -4.78 5.13 -3.81
N SER A 328 -3.53 5.16 -4.21
CA SER A 328 -3.06 6.21 -5.13
C SER A 328 -3.48 5.85 -6.54
N VAL A 329 -4.09 6.80 -7.25
CA VAL A 329 -4.67 6.60 -8.58
C VAL A 329 -4.00 7.54 -9.56
N LYS A 330 -3.33 6.97 -10.55
CA LYS A 330 -2.68 7.74 -11.63
C LYS A 330 -3.64 7.94 -12.80
N GLN A 331 -3.48 9.05 -13.48
CA GLN A 331 -4.22 9.26 -14.73
C GLN A 331 -3.46 8.70 -15.93
N PRO A 332 -4.19 8.17 -16.92
CA PRO A 332 -3.58 7.74 -18.18
C PRO A 332 -2.87 8.91 -18.86
N GLY A 333 -1.67 8.65 -19.36
CA GLY A 333 -0.90 9.64 -20.08
C GLY A 333 0.51 9.14 -20.43
N SER A 334 1.20 9.88 -21.24
CA SER A 334 2.58 9.63 -21.65
C SER A 334 3.36 10.96 -21.69
N ARG A 335 4.66 10.90 -22.02
CA ARG A 335 5.45 12.12 -22.26
C ARG A 335 4.94 12.92 -23.45
N LYS A 336 4.36 12.27 -24.48
CA LYS A 336 3.80 12.90 -25.68
C LYS A 336 2.39 13.42 -25.43
N GLU A 337 1.63 12.71 -24.60
CA GLU A 337 0.25 13.05 -24.25
C GLU A 337 0.13 13.07 -22.74
N PRO A 338 0.44 14.22 -22.09
CA PRO A 338 0.35 14.32 -20.64
C PRO A 338 -1.07 14.06 -20.14
N PRO A 339 -1.24 13.53 -18.90
CA PRO A 339 -2.55 13.34 -18.31
C PRO A 339 -3.38 14.63 -18.33
N LYS A 340 -4.64 14.54 -18.75
CA LYS A 340 -5.60 15.65 -18.77
C LYS A 340 -6.11 16.01 -17.37
N ASN A 341 -6.31 14.98 -16.55
CA ASN A 341 -6.79 15.12 -15.17
C ASN A 341 -5.65 14.98 -14.15
N PRO A 342 -5.78 15.52 -12.94
CA PRO A 342 -4.85 15.25 -11.86
C PRO A 342 -4.94 13.80 -11.40
N ASP A 343 -3.81 13.27 -10.91
CA ASP A 343 -3.79 12.04 -10.13
C ASP A 343 -4.56 12.25 -8.83
N SER A 344 -5.02 11.20 -8.18
CA SER A 344 -5.85 11.29 -6.99
C SER A 344 -5.45 10.26 -5.92
N VAL A 345 -6.00 10.44 -4.73
CA VAL A 345 -6.07 9.42 -3.69
C VAL A 345 -7.52 9.03 -3.50
N MET A 346 -7.77 7.74 -3.49
CA MET A 346 -9.08 7.17 -3.19
C MET A 346 -9.05 6.52 -1.80
N ARG A 347 -10.11 6.73 -1.02
CA ARG A 347 -10.38 6.06 0.26
C ARG A 347 -11.53 5.10 0.06
N ILE A 348 -11.29 3.81 0.28
CA ILE A 348 -12.28 2.74 0.19
C ILE A 348 -12.64 2.32 1.63
N ALA A 349 -13.91 2.33 1.98
CA ALA A 349 -14.39 1.80 3.24
C ALA A 349 -14.31 0.26 3.25
N LEU A 350 -13.78 -0.33 4.33
CA LEU A 350 -13.57 -1.76 4.51
C LEU A 350 -14.57 -2.39 5.48
#